data_12068cc78b33e80e20a38561125a5401
#
_entry.id   12068cc78b33e80e20a38561125a5401
#
_cell.length_a   1.000
_cell.length_b   1.000
_cell.length_c   1.000
_cell.angle_alpha   90.00
_cell.angle_beta   90.00
_cell.angle_gamma   90.00
#
_symmetry.space_group_name_H-M   'P 1'
#
loop_
_entity.id
_entity.type
_entity.pdbx_description
1 polymer ?
#
loop_
_entity_poly.entity_id
_entity_poly.type
_entity_poly.pdbx_seq_one_letter_code
_entity_poly.pdbx_strand_id
1 'polypeptide(L)'
;FARPLNGGDPFKKVPWQVLAGLNFQAVRPINYGGDTRPYGIPRRKIKDGRIENDEIICTAFNCADQNTLASVRLAATYSTLNDGRNPTSGNFFSFGTEQYVSVGENSPTFNRIRTSYTHFIPVKWLKFAKGCRPKEGEKENCPQALAFQIKAGTVLGQLPPYEAFCLGGS
;
A
#
# COMPACT_ATOMS: atom_id res chain seq x y z
N PHE A 1 12.36 11.72 0.89
CA PHE A 1 12.24 13.18 1.10
C PHE A 1 10.79 13.60 0.81
N ALA A 2 10.12 14.24 1.76
CA ALA A 2 8.77 14.78 1.60
C ALA A 2 8.80 16.29 1.83
N ARG A 3 8.14 17.05 0.95
CA ARG A 3 8.07 18.51 1.06
C ARG A 3 6.64 19.00 0.86
N PRO A 4 6.12 19.84 1.76
CA PRO A 4 4.86 20.53 1.52
C PRO A 4 5.04 21.63 0.45
N LEU A 5 4.01 21.82 -0.37
CA LEU A 5 4.03 22.84 -1.44
C LEU A 5 3.50 24.18 -0.92
N ASN A 6 4.18 24.78 0.06
CA ASN A 6 3.73 26.01 0.73
C ASN A 6 4.77 27.14 0.73
N GLY A 7 5.78 27.05 -0.12
CA GLY A 7 6.86 28.03 -0.11
C GLY A 7 7.76 27.99 1.11
N GLY A 8 7.62 26.96 1.99
CA GLY A 8 8.48 26.76 3.15
C GLY A 8 7.94 27.32 4.47
N ASP A 9 6.73 27.85 4.51
CA ASP A 9 6.07 28.27 5.74
C ASP A 9 5.58 27.05 6.57
N PRO A 10 6.16 26.71 7.74
CA PRO A 10 5.81 25.53 8.51
C PRO A 10 4.42 25.65 9.19
N PHE A 11 3.87 26.84 9.31
CA PHE A 11 2.59 27.10 9.99
C PHE A 11 1.38 27.08 9.04
N LYS A 12 1.62 27.20 7.74
CA LYS A 12 0.55 27.19 6.75
C LYS A 12 0.19 25.76 6.36
N LYS A 13 -1.02 25.31 6.71
CA LYS A 13 -1.56 24.03 6.23
C LYS A 13 -1.65 24.07 4.71
N VAL A 14 -0.90 23.18 4.06
CA VAL A 14 -0.97 23.02 2.61
C VAL A 14 -1.70 21.73 2.30
N PRO A 15 -2.68 21.76 1.45
CA PRO A 15 -3.41 20.54 1.07
C PRO A 15 -2.52 19.55 0.29
N TRP A 16 -1.51 20.04 -0.45
CA TRP A 16 -0.64 19.21 -1.27
C TRP A 16 0.72 18.96 -0.64
N GLN A 17 1.16 17.69 -0.69
CA GLN A 17 2.51 17.27 -0.35
C GLN A 17 3.04 16.36 -1.43
N VAL A 18 4.31 16.49 -1.78
CA VAL A 18 5.03 15.58 -2.69
C VAL A 18 6.14 14.86 -1.94
N LEU A 19 6.38 13.62 -2.35
CA LEU A 19 7.41 12.77 -1.78
C LEU A 19 8.21 12.15 -2.92
N ALA A 20 9.54 12.19 -2.78
CA ALA A 20 10.46 11.42 -3.59
C ALA A 20 11.35 10.58 -2.70
N GLY A 21 11.60 9.36 -3.08
CA GLY A 21 12.41 8.41 -2.31
C GLY A 21 13.14 7.42 -3.19
N LEU A 22 14.26 6.93 -2.67
CA LEU A 22 15.00 5.80 -3.22
C LEU A 22 14.88 4.65 -2.23
N ASN A 23 14.70 3.44 -2.74
CA ASN A 23 14.67 2.23 -1.94
C ASN A 23 15.62 1.20 -2.56
N PHE A 24 16.36 0.51 -1.68
CA PHE A 24 17.24 -0.58 -2.06
C PHE A 24 17.07 -1.70 -1.04
N GLN A 25 16.70 -2.88 -1.50
CA GLN A 25 16.45 -4.03 -0.62
C GLN A 25 16.87 -5.35 -1.28
N ALA A 26 17.29 -6.30 -0.46
CA ALA A 26 17.53 -7.68 -0.85
C ALA A 26 16.44 -8.56 -0.23
N VAL A 27 15.76 -9.36 -1.06
CA VAL A 27 14.69 -10.27 -0.64
C VAL A 27 15.17 -11.71 -0.80
N ARG A 28 15.09 -12.50 0.28
CA ARG A 28 15.36 -13.93 0.27
C ARG A 28 14.09 -14.67 0.69
N PRO A 29 13.54 -15.54 -0.16
CA PRO A 29 12.44 -16.42 0.25
C PRO A 29 12.98 -17.52 1.16
N ILE A 30 12.47 -17.60 2.39
CA ILE A 30 12.83 -18.64 3.35
C ILE A 30 11.60 -19.49 3.68
N ASN A 31 11.83 -20.78 4.02
CA ASN A 31 10.79 -21.64 4.57
C ASN A 31 10.64 -21.41 6.09
N TYR A 32 9.69 -22.11 6.70
CA TYR A 32 9.48 -22.06 8.15
C TYR A 32 10.70 -22.54 8.98
N GLY A 33 11.57 -23.34 8.39
CA GLY A 33 12.83 -23.81 9.01
C GLY A 33 14.02 -22.87 8.81
N GLY A 34 13.83 -21.76 8.09
CA GLY A 34 14.91 -20.79 7.81
C GLY A 34 15.77 -21.10 6.58
N ASP A 35 15.50 -22.21 5.87
CA ASP A 35 16.22 -22.55 4.64
C ASP A 35 15.72 -21.72 3.47
N THR A 36 16.60 -21.34 2.56
CA THR A 36 16.23 -20.63 1.33
C THR A 36 15.41 -21.54 0.42
N ARG A 37 14.21 -21.11 0.04
CA ARG A 37 13.34 -21.80 -0.90
C ARG A 37 12.78 -20.86 -1.95
N PRO A 38 13.47 -20.73 -3.10
CA PRO A 38 13.05 -19.84 -4.18
C PRO A 38 11.86 -20.38 -5.00
N TYR A 39 11.48 -21.63 -4.80
CA TYR A 39 10.37 -22.28 -5.50
C TYR A 39 9.36 -22.88 -4.52
N GLY A 40 8.09 -22.79 -4.91
CA GLY A 40 6.97 -23.37 -4.17
C GLY A 40 6.73 -24.85 -4.52
N ILE A 41 5.63 -25.38 -4.00
CA ILE A 41 5.21 -26.75 -4.27
C ILE A 41 4.82 -26.86 -5.75
N PRO A 42 5.33 -27.86 -6.52
CA PRO A 42 4.96 -28.06 -7.91
C PRO A 42 3.45 -28.31 -8.01
N ARG A 43 2.79 -27.63 -8.95
CA ARG A 43 1.39 -27.90 -9.28
C ARG A 43 1.30 -29.29 -9.92
N ARG A 44 0.52 -30.16 -9.31
CA ARG A 44 0.16 -31.45 -9.90
C ARG A 44 -1.03 -31.22 -10.85
N LYS A 45 -0.84 -31.41 -12.14
CA LYS A 45 -1.95 -31.55 -13.07
C LYS A 45 -2.23 -33.04 -13.27
N ILE A 46 -3.49 -33.43 -13.20
CA ILE A 46 -3.93 -34.78 -13.57
C ILE A 46 -4.38 -34.70 -15.04
N LYS A 47 -3.62 -35.29 -15.94
CA LYS A 47 -3.97 -35.43 -17.36
C LYS A 47 -4.03 -36.94 -17.68
N ASP A 48 -5.17 -37.40 -18.20
CA ASP A 48 -5.41 -38.81 -18.55
C ASP A 48 -5.10 -39.84 -17.44
N GLY A 49 -5.41 -39.45 -16.18
CA GLY A 49 -5.17 -40.34 -15.04
C GLY A 49 -3.71 -40.41 -14.58
N ARG A 50 -2.79 -39.72 -15.23
CA ARG A 50 -1.38 -39.62 -14.84
C ARG A 50 -1.11 -38.25 -14.17
N ILE A 51 -0.28 -38.30 -13.12
CA ILE A 51 0.20 -37.09 -12.44
C ILE A 51 1.39 -36.56 -13.24
N GLU A 52 1.18 -35.45 -13.96
CA GLU A 52 2.27 -34.68 -14.56
C GLU A 52 2.69 -33.59 -13.59
N ASN A 53 3.99 -33.55 -13.24
CA ASN A 53 4.59 -32.44 -12.46
C ASN A 53 4.92 -31.31 -13.45
N ASP A 54 3.96 -30.42 -13.69
CA ASP A 54 4.00 -29.57 -14.87
C ASP A 54 4.62 -28.21 -14.67
N GLU A 55 4.74 -27.68 -13.46
CA GLU A 55 5.27 -26.33 -13.33
C GLU A 55 5.86 -26.08 -11.94
N ILE A 56 7.14 -25.77 -11.89
CA ILE A 56 7.77 -25.21 -10.69
C ILE A 56 7.31 -23.77 -10.56
N ILE A 57 6.47 -23.48 -9.57
CA ILE A 57 6.05 -22.10 -9.27
C ILE A 57 7.16 -21.45 -8.47
N CYS A 58 7.82 -20.47 -9.06
CA CYS A 58 8.80 -19.65 -8.33
C CYS A 58 8.09 -18.79 -7.29
N THR A 59 8.56 -18.80 -6.08
CA THR A 59 8.19 -17.85 -5.00
C THR A 59 9.03 -16.58 -5.08
N ALA A 60 10.20 -16.67 -5.71
CA ALA A 60 11.08 -15.55 -6.02
C ALA A 60 11.12 -15.29 -7.54
N PHE A 61 11.58 -14.12 -7.93
CA PHE A 61 11.81 -13.79 -9.34
C PHE A 61 12.91 -14.69 -9.89
N ASN A 62 12.66 -15.34 -11.04
CA ASN A 62 13.55 -16.33 -11.67
C ASN A 62 13.97 -17.50 -10.77
N CYS A 63 13.17 -17.88 -9.77
CA CYS A 63 13.53 -18.90 -8.78
C CYS A 63 14.91 -18.67 -8.12
N ALA A 64 15.34 -17.44 -8.00
CA ALA A 64 16.63 -17.10 -7.41
C ALA A 64 16.59 -17.14 -5.89
N ASP A 65 17.69 -17.54 -5.28
CA ASP A 65 17.84 -17.57 -3.82
C ASP A 65 17.76 -16.18 -3.18
N GLN A 66 18.11 -15.16 -3.95
CA GLN A 66 18.02 -13.77 -3.55
C GLN A 66 17.65 -12.88 -4.74
N ASN A 67 16.70 -12.00 -4.54
CA ASN A 67 16.38 -10.93 -5.48
C ASN A 67 16.85 -9.58 -4.91
N THR A 68 17.48 -8.77 -5.73
CA THR A 68 17.84 -7.39 -5.38
C THR A 68 16.84 -6.44 -6.01
N LEU A 69 16.27 -5.56 -5.22
CA LEU A 69 15.29 -4.57 -5.66
C LEU A 69 15.85 -3.17 -5.42
N ALA A 70 15.95 -2.38 -6.46
CA ALA A 70 16.21 -0.96 -6.38
C ALA A 70 15.05 -0.20 -6.98
N SER A 71 14.54 0.83 -6.31
CA SER A 71 13.41 1.59 -6.83
C SER A 71 13.51 3.07 -6.57
N VAL A 72 12.88 3.83 -7.47
CA VAL A 72 12.61 5.25 -7.32
C VAL A 72 11.11 5.41 -7.08
N ARG A 73 10.75 6.03 -5.97
CA ARG A 73 9.37 6.30 -5.59
C ARG A 73 9.05 7.78 -5.71
N LEU A 74 7.95 8.09 -6.37
CA LEU A 74 7.34 9.42 -6.42
C LEU A 74 5.91 9.30 -5.90
N ALA A 75 5.50 10.21 -5.03
CA ALA A 75 4.14 10.24 -4.52
C ALA A 75 3.67 11.67 -4.32
N ALA A 76 2.36 11.88 -4.45
CA ALA A 76 1.68 13.11 -4.13
C ALA A 76 0.47 12.80 -3.24
N THR A 77 0.24 13.63 -2.23
CA THR A 77 -0.94 13.55 -1.38
C THR A 77 -1.65 14.89 -1.34
N TYR A 78 -2.97 14.81 -1.29
CA TYR A 78 -3.85 15.97 -1.11
C TYR A 78 -4.75 15.71 0.09
N SER A 79 -4.76 16.63 1.06
CA SER A 79 -5.52 16.49 2.28
C SER A 79 -6.25 17.77 2.65
N THR A 80 -7.57 17.65 2.80
CA THR A 80 -8.46 18.70 3.35
C THR A 80 -9.10 18.25 4.65
N LEU A 81 -8.52 17.25 5.33
CA LEU A 81 -9.03 16.72 6.59
C LEU A 81 -9.04 17.80 7.66
N ASN A 82 -10.13 17.86 8.42
CA ASN A 82 -10.25 18.78 9.57
C ASN A 82 -9.27 18.46 10.71
N ASP A 83 -8.97 17.18 10.92
CA ASP A 83 -7.98 16.67 11.88
C ASP A 83 -7.20 15.52 11.24
N GLY A 84 -5.88 15.49 11.46
CA GLY A 84 -5.00 14.44 10.94
C GLY A 84 -5.03 13.14 11.73
N ARG A 85 -5.44 13.18 13.02
CA ARG A 85 -5.51 12.00 13.88
C ARG A 85 -6.90 11.38 13.94
N ASN A 86 -7.93 12.23 14.08
CA ASN A 86 -9.33 11.81 14.17
C ASN A 86 -10.17 12.57 13.15
N PRO A 87 -10.05 12.28 11.85
CA PRO A 87 -10.76 13.01 10.83
C PRO A 87 -12.27 12.69 10.89
N THR A 88 -13.06 13.74 10.89
CA THR A 88 -14.53 13.66 10.88
C THR A 88 -15.14 14.32 9.65
N SER A 89 -14.37 15.10 8.91
CA SER A 89 -14.77 15.72 7.64
C SER A 89 -13.58 15.99 6.77
N GLY A 90 -13.82 16.03 5.45
CA GLY A 90 -12.83 16.35 4.44
C GLY A 90 -12.43 15.16 3.59
N ASN A 91 -11.43 15.38 2.74
CA ASN A 91 -10.95 14.43 1.76
C ASN A 91 -9.46 14.15 1.95
N PHE A 92 -9.07 12.93 1.68
CA PHE A 92 -7.69 12.53 1.54
C PHE A 92 -7.52 11.78 0.22
N PHE A 93 -6.63 12.26 -0.63
CA PHE A 93 -6.24 11.61 -1.86
C PHE A 93 -4.74 11.33 -1.83
N SER A 94 -4.33 10.16 -2.29
CA SER A 94 -2.94 9.83 -2.51
C SER A 94 -2.75 9.16 -3.86
N PHE A 95 -1.68 9.53 -4.54
CA PHE A 95 -1.21 8.91 -5.76
C PHE A 95 0.29 8.64 -5.61
N GLY A 96 0.72 7.46 -6.00
CA GLY A 96 2.14 7.09 -5.97
C GLY A 96 2.51 6.17 -7.10
N THR A 97 3.70 6.40 -7.66
CA THR A 97 4.34 5.50 -8.61
C THR A 97 5.71 5.10 -8.07
N GLU A 98 6.07 3.85 -8.26
CA GLU A 98 7.34 3.29 -7.83
C GLU A 98 7.92 2.47 -8.96
N GLN A 99 9.01 2.98 -9.54
CA GLN A 99 9.74 2.32 -10.62
C GLN A 99 10.85 1.47 -10.04
N TYR A 100 10.74 0.17 -10.20
CA TYR A 100 11.80 -0.79 -9.91
C TYR A 100 12.68 -0.96 -11.13
N VAL A 101 13.98 -0.96 -10.91
CA VAL A 101 15.01 -1.07 -11.94
C VAL A 101 15.88 -2.30 -11.69
N SER A 102 16.32 -2.93 -12.77
CA SER A 102 17.23 -4.07 -12.68
C SER A 102 18.61 -3.62 -12.21
N VAL A 103 19.16 -4.31 -11.22
CA VAL A 103 20.50 -4.06 -10.62
C VAL A 103 21.36 -5.32 -10.66
N GLY A 104 21.04 -6.28 -11.51
CA GLY A 104 21.73 -7.54 -11.67
C GLY A 104 20.83 -8.60 -12.31
N GLU A 105 21.35 -9.81 -12.47
CA GLU A 105 20.69 -10.89 -13.22
C GLU A 105 19.33 -11.32 -12.62
N ASN A 106 19.18 -11.23 -11.28
CA ASN A 106 17.97 -11.61 -10.55
C ASN A 106 17.19 -10.41 -10.01
N SER A 107 17.17 -9.32 -10.75
CA SER A 107 16.47 -8.10 -10.43
C SER A 107 15.30 -7.88 -11.38
N PRO A 108 14.05 -7.88 -10.91
CA PRO A 108 12.90 -7.57 -11.75
C PRO A 108 12.83 -6.09 -12.10
N THR A 109 12.29 -5.80 -13.29
CA THR A 109 11.95 -4.44 -13.71
C THR A 109 10.45 -4.31 -13.85
N PHE A 110 9.84 -3.45 -13.03
CA PHE A 110 8.42 -3.18 -13.08
C PHE A 110 8.10 -1.80 -12.51
N ASN A 111 6.93 -1.28 -12.87
CA ASN A 111 6.39 -0.06 -12.29
C ASN A 111 5.12 -0.41 -11.51
N ARG A 112 5.02 0.08 -10.28
CA ARG A 112 3.85 -0.09 -9.43
C ARG A 112 3.19 1.26 -9.20
N ILE A 113 1.92 1.36 -9.61
CA ILE A 113 1.10 2.55 -9.45
C ILE A 113 0.03 2.26 -8.42
N ARG A 114 -0.16 3.15 -7.46
CA ARG A 114 -1.18 3.06 -6.42
C ARG A 114 -1.89 4.39 -6.26
N THR A 115 -3.19 4.33 -6.07
CA THR A 115 -4.01 5.49 -5.72
C THR A 115 -4.97 5.12 -4.61
N SER A 116 -5.26 6.06 -3.75
CA SER A 116 -6.33 5.95 -2.77
C SER A 116 -7.07 7.28 -2.61
N TYR A 117 -8.37 7.16 -2.38
CA TYR A 117 -9.23 8.29 -2.06
C TYR A 117 -10.06 7.93 -0.83
N THR A 118 -10.06 8.81 0.16
CA THR A 118 -10.88 8.67 1.36
C THR A 118 -11.68 9.94 1.57
N HIS A 119 -12.97 9.78 1.82
CA HIS A 119 -13.90 10.88 2.12
C HIS A 119 -14.55 10.65 3.47
N PHE A 120 -14.51 11.67 4.33
CA PHE A 120 -15.15 11.67 5.64
C PHE A 120 -16.35 12.57 5.64
N ILE A 121 -17.52 12.03 5.99
CA ILE A 121 -18.80 12.72 6.05
C ILE A 121 -19.21 12.80 7.52
N PRO A 122 -19.35 13.99 8.12
CA PRO A 122 -19.80 14.13 9.51
C PRO A 122 -21.27 13.69 9.63
N VAL A 123 -21.54 12.75 10.54
CA VAL A 123 -22.87 12.19 10.73
C VAL A 123 -23.45 12.71 12.05
N LYS A 124 -24.10 13.87 12.00
CA LYS A 124 -24.61 14.55 13.20
C LYS A 124 -25.87 13.91 13.80
N TRP A 125 -26.58 13.07 13.04
CA TRP A 125 -27.87 12.48 13.45
C TRP A 125 -27.74 11.10 14.10
N LEU A 126 -26.59 10.42 13.97
CA LEU A 126 -26.34 9.13 14.57
C LEU A 126 -25.65 9.29 15.95
N LYS A 127 -26.42 9.16 17.01
CA LYS A 127 -25.91 9.24 18.42
C LYS A 127 -25.81 7.85 19.02
N PHE A 128 -24.95 6.98 18.49
CA PHE A 128 -24.84 5.59 18.95
C PHE A 128 -23.95 5.38 20.19
N ALA A 129 -23.01 6.27 20.48
CA ALA A 129 -22.10 6.08 21.59
C ALA A 129 -22.69 6.56 22.90
N LYS A 130 -22.96 5.64 23.84
CA LYS A 130 -23.51 5.92 25.18
C LYS A 130 -22.68 6.93 26.02
N GLY A 131 -21.40 7.16 25.66
CA GLY A 131 -20.51 8.11 26.34
C GLY A 131 -20.44 9.51 25.71
N CYS A 132 -21.11 9.71 24.57
CA CYS A 132 -21.01 10.97 23.78
C CYS A 132 -22.22 11.89 23.99
N ARG A 133 -22.77 11.96 25.18
CA ARG A 133 -23.81 12.98 25.51
C ARG A 133 -23.06 14.25 25.92
N PRO A 134 -23.19 15.37 25.18
CA PRO A 134 -22.65 16.63 25.62
C PRO A 134 -23.34 17.00 26.95
N LYS A 135 -22.55 17.34 27.96
CA LYS A 135 -23.08 18.01 29.15
C LYS A 135 -23.53 19.40 28.73
N GLU A 136 -24.57 19.92 29.39
CA GLU A 136 -25.07 21.26 29.11
C GLU A 136 -23.93 22.29 29.14
N GLY A 137 -23.65 22.95 28.02
CA GLY A 137 -22.57 23.93 27.85
C GLY A 137 -21.23 23.43 27.29
N GLU A 138 -21.04 22.12 27.04
CA GLU A 138 -19.84 21.57 26.38
C GLU A 138 -20.07 21.37 24.89
N LYS A 139 -19.05 21.72 24.08
CA LYS A 139 -19.04 21.37 22.65
C LYS A 139 -19.04 19.85 22.48
N GLU A 140 -19.84 19.32 21.54
CA GLU A 140 -19.88 17.90 21.21
C GLU A 140 -18.46 17.34 21.00
N ASN A 141 -17.97 16.56 21.97
CA ASN A 141 -16.61 15.99 21.96
C ASN A 141 -16.50 14.64 21.24
N CYS A 142 -17.59 14.15 20.62
CA CYS A 142 -17.60 12.88 19.88
C CYS A 142 -18.18 13.07 18.49
N PRO A 143 -17.43 13.68 17.58
CA PRO A 143 -17.87 13.80 16.20
C PRO A 143 -17.88 12.41 15.54
N GLN A 144 -19.08 11.95 15.18
CA GLN A 144 -19.24 10.72 14.41
C GLN A 144 -19.05 11.02 12.91
N ALA A 145 -18.33 10.18 12.22
CA ALA A 145 -18.11 10.30 10.78
C ALA A 145 -18.28 8.97 10.07
N LEU A 146 -18.85 9.02 8.89
CA LEU A 146 -18.81 7.93 7.92
C LEU A 146 -17.57 8.11 7.05
N ALA A 147 -16.74 7.08 6.95
CA ALA A 147 -15.58 7.07 6.08
C ALA A 147 -15.86 6.19 4.86
N PHE A 148 -15.68 6.77 3.69
CA PHE A 148 -15.73 6.06 2.41
C PHE A 148 -14.33 6.02 1.81
N GLN A 149 -13.83 4.83 1.46
CA GLN A 149 -12.48 4.66 0.92
C GLN A 149 -12.49 3.82 -0.35
N ILE A 150 -11.81 4.31 -1.39
CA ILE A 150 -11.50 3.58 -2.62
C ILE A 150 -9.98 3.49 -2.73
N LYS A 151 -9.49 2.30 -3.05
CA LYS A 151 -8.09 2.04 -3.37
C LYS A 151 -8.00 1.34 -4.71
N ALA A 152 -7.07 1.77 -5.54
CA ALA A 152 -6.76 1.12 -6.82
C ALA A 152 -5.25 1.03 -7.00
N GLY A 153 -4.82 -0.01 -7.71
CA GLY A 153 -3.42 -0.19 -8.05
C GLY A 153 -3.25 -1.03 -9.29
N THR A 154 -2.14 -0.82 -9.98
CA THR A 154 -1.73 -1.60 -11.14
C THR A 154 -0.22 -1.76 -11.16
N VAL A 155 0.22 -2.77 -11.88
CA VAL A 155 1.65 -3.05 -12.13
C VAL A 155 1.88 -3.22 -13.61
N LEU A 156 2.95 -2.62 -14.09
CA LEU A 156 3.42 -2.72 -15.47
C LEU A 156 4.82 -3.35 -15.45
N GLY A 157 5.02 -4.47 -16.13
CA GLY A 157 6.30 -5.18 -16.20
C GLY A 157 6.32 -6.51 -15.44
N GLN A 158 7.50 -6.97 -15.08
CA GLN A 158 7.75 -8.30 -14.49
C GLN A 158 7.61 -8.26 -12.98
N LEU A 159 6.40 -8.46 -12.47
CA LEU A 159 6.11 -8.44 -11.03
C LEU A 159 6.57 -9.74 -10.36
N PRO A 160 7.45 -9.68 -9.35
CA PRO A 160 7.75 -10.84 -8.53
C PRO A 160 6.54 -11.23 -7.68
N PRO A 161 6.31 -12.54 -7.41
CA PRO A 161 5.13 -13.01 -6.69
C PRO A 161 4.93 -12.39 -5.31
N TYR A 162 6.00 -12.11 -4.58
CA TYR A 162 5.97 -11.52 -3.24
C TYR A 162 5.61 -10.02 -3.22
N GLU A 163 5.62 -9.35 -4.38
CA GLU A 163 5.23 -7.94 -4.52
C GLU A 163 3.79 -7.76 -5.05
N ALA A 164 3.07 -8.86 -5.25
CA ALA A 164 1.68 -8.82 -5.76
C ALA A 164 0.75 -8.08 -4.78
N PHE A 165 -0.29 -7.46 -5.35
CA PHE A 165 -1.35 -6.88 -4.54
C PHE A 165 -2.20 -7.98 -3.90
N CYS A 166 -2.34 -7.96 -2.57
CA CYS A 166 -3.29 -8.79 -1.87
C CYS A 166 -4.62 -8.04 -1.67
N LEU A 167 -5.72 -8.65 -2.09
CA LEU A 167 -7.07 -8.15 -1.84
C LEU A 167 -7.63 -8.86 -0.60
N GLY A 168 -7.88 -8.08 0.47
CA GLY A 168 -8.48 -8.57 1.70
C GLY A 168 -7.47 -9.22 2.66
N GLY A 169 -7.77 -9.09 3.92
CA GLY A 169 -6.98 -9.64 5.02
C GLY A 169 -5.86 -8.69 5.48
N SER A 170 -5.87 -8.42 6.74
CA SER A 170 -4.76 -7.85 7.50
C SER A 170 -3.86 -8.99 7.96
#